data_4cf6d966cdf0eb9ff7eef74d82f860cb
#
_entry.id   4cf6d966cdf0eb9ff7eef74d82f860cb
#
_cell.length_a   1.000
_cell.length_b   1.000
_cell.length_c   1.000
_cell.angle_alpha   90.00
_cell.angle_beta   90.00
_cell.angle_gamma   90.00
#
_symmetry.space_group_name_H-M   'P 1'
#
loop_
_entity.id
_entity.type
_entity.pdbx_description
1 polymer ?
#
loop_
_entity_poly.entity_id
_entity_poly.type
_entity_poly.pdbx_seq_one_letter_code
_entity_poly.pdbx_strand_id
1 'polypeptide(L)'
;VSAGGRTYDSGVTYDYYIVAIDTTAPTVTFSPANDATDVSSSSDITLTFDEAIRKTDDTELTDLNVDTLITLKSTDASGDNIDFDATISGNVITINPTSDFSSAQVVYVAIGDTVEDAADNAITAASATFTAVAIDTTAPTVALSGPTDIVTDAFTVTATFSENVVGFDLGDITVTNGTASALVADGAPVYTFTVTPELETTVSVSISAGVADDAAGNANTASNTLSVQAGSPESYFAKQEAEIKAIITQDATRSLNSTLSSNQRMTRGARSRFIESRGQGEGDGAGLATRNNVPFDVDGTFDLADETLSTKGTFFGQTGNLEGTERRLVFGNFDVQRDGDTGSTTATLTGRVAWEQMISDDTMLGYFVGGELADSNISGAFEGSQTRVAATAGGYAVRALSETLFADGFISIGAGRNNLEMADDVLALESTYTTRTATVGGALTGVYAYERYELRPELAFSYGKTWIGDVGFTGVAYGLTDDALSLDAGNVSIANLTLRPEIVWALDAETVAGSNAQLSFAPRFICQRTTTATTTQNCGAGAEIGLSSNSEDGLSSANIRFVMDRVGNSNRSNVVFNVEHRF
;
A
#
# COMPACT_ATOMS: atom_id res chain seq x y z
N VAL A 1 -4.97 101.27 -40.95
CA VAL A 1 -4.80 102.00 -42.22
C VAL A 1 -5.17 103.44 -41.96
N SER A 2 -4.20 104.42 -42.04
CA SER A 2 -4.40 105.86 -41.92
C SER A 2 -5.16 106.34 -43.14
N ALA A 3 -6.41 106.79 -43.02
CA ALA A 3 -7.13 107.48 -44.05
C ALA A 3 -6.90 109.00 -43.86
N GLY A 4 -6.35 109.63 -44.88
CA GLY A 4 -5.97 111.05 -44.86
C GLY A 4 -7.08 112.00 -44.49
N GLY A 5 -6.80 112.93 -43.54
CA GLY A 5 -7.70 113.93 -43.08
C GLY A 5 -8.04 114.95 -44.17
N ARG A 6 -9.29 115.34 -44.31
CA ARG A 6 -9.73 116.53 -45.05
C ARG A 6 -9.88 117.68 -44.06
N THR A 7 -9.15 118.73 -44.27
CA THR A 7 -9.28 119.97 -43.57
C THR A 7 -10.41 120.81 -44.21
N TYR A 8 -11.40 121.21 -43.40
CA TYR A 8 -12.35 122.22 -43.73
C TYR A 8 -11.88 123.54 -43.09
N ASP A 9 -12.15 124.62 -43.72
CA ASP A 9 -11.67 126.00 -43.47
C ASP A 9 -12.08 126.60 -42.10
N SER A 10 -12.32 125.71 -41.07
CA SER A 10 -12.63 126.14 -39.70
C SER A 10 -11.48 125.96 -38.71
N GLY A 11 -10.30 125.46 -39.15
CA GLY A 11 -9.13 125.25 -38.32
C GLY A 11 -9.27 124.11 -37.31
N VAL A 12 -10.33 123.27 -37.34
CA VAL A 12 -10.49 122.10 -36.49
C VAL A 12 -10.23 120.82 -37.29
N THR A 13 -9.20 120.02 -36.89
CA THR A 13 -8.86 118.71 -37.44
C THR A 13 -9.59 117.66 -36.60
N TYR A 14 -10.39 116.82 -37.25
CA TYR A 14 -11.00 115.64 -36.62
C TYR A 14 -10.23 114.42 -37.13
N ASP A 15 -9.63 113.72 -36.21
CA ASP A 15 -9.03 112.38 -36.50
C ASP A 15 -10.13 111.33 -36.38
N TYR A 16 -10.46 110.70 -37.50
CA TYR A 16 -11.39 109.58 -37.53
C TYR A 16 -10.54 108.31 -37.46
N TYR A 17 -10.68 107.55 -36.37
CA TYR A 17 -10.12 106.20 -36.29
C TYR A 17 -11.19 105.27 -36.78
N ILE A 18 -10.84 104.48 -37.83
CA ILE A 18 -11.62 103.28 -38.16
C ILE A 18 -11.16 102.23 -37.25
N VAL A 19 -11.87 101.87 -36.24
CA VAL A 19 -11.64 100.67 -35.46
C VAL A 19 -12.10 99.52 -36.33
N ALA A 20 -11.22 98.56 -36.57
CA ALA A 20 -11.62 97.34 -37.22
C ALA A 20 -12.61 96.63 -36.25
N ILE A 21 -13.84 96.46 -36.75
CA ILE A 21 -14.84 95.68 -35.98
C ILE A 21 -14.40 94.25 -36.04
N ASP A 22 -14.22 93.60 -34.88
CA ASP A 22 -14.00 92.16 -34.79
C ASP A 22 -15.29 91.46 -35.27
N THR A 23 -15.12 90.48 -36.15
CA THR A 23 -16.20 89.66 -36.72
C THR A 23 -15.89 88.19 -36.60
N THR A 24 -14.89 87.89 -35.81
CA THR A 24 -14.45 86.50 -35.63
C THR A 24 -15.02 85.94 -34.31
N ALA A 25 -15.83 84.93 -34.39
CA ALA A 25 -16.39 84.27 -33.20
C ALA A 25 -15.36 83.46 -32.50
N PRO A 26 -15.38 83.38 -31.16
CA PRO A 26 -14.49 82.51 -30.39
C PRO A 26 -14.61 81.00 -30.80
N THR A 27 -13.49 80.29 -30.79
CA THR A 27 -13.47 78.82 -30.98
C THR A 27 -13.17 78.12 -29.68
N VAL A 28 -13.74 76.94 -29.50
CA VAL A 28 -13.58 76.15 -28.29
C VAL A 28 -12.83 74.82 -28.59
N THR A 29 -11.89 74.49 -27.74
CA THR A 29 -11.16 73.20 -27.77
C THR A 29 -11.47 72.41 -26.48
N PHE A 30 -11.83 71.12 -26.63
CA PHE A 30 -12.12 70.21 -25.54
C PHE A 30 -10.90 69.42 -25.14
N SER A 31 -10.73 69.23 -23.85
CA SER A 31 -9.81 68.18 -23.28
C SER A 31 -10.57 67.47 -22.19
N PRO A 32 -10.77 66.13 -22.29
CA PRO A 32 -10.34 65.24 -23.37
C PRO A 32 -10.86 65.66 -24.75
N ALA A 33 -10.06 65.34 -25.79
CA ALA A 33 -10.44 65.61 -27.17
C ALA A 33 -11.65 64.76 -27.60
N ASN A 34 -12.37 65.22 -28.66
CA ASN A 34 -13.44 64.40 -29.22
C ASN A 34 -12.89 63.01 -29.65
N ASP A 35 -13.63 61.91 -29.35
CA ASP A 35 -13.30 60.51 -29.61
C ASP A 35 -12.07 60.03 -28.85
N ALA A 36 -11.61 60.72 -27.80
CA ALA A 36 -10.56 60.23 -26.95
C ALA A 36 -10.99 58.92 -26.21
N THR A 37 -10.12 57.92 -26.13
CA THR A 37 -10.29 56.67 -25.39
C THR A 37 -9.32 56.61 -24.21
N ASP A 38 -9.56 55.65 -23.31
CA ASP A 38 -8.73 55.39 -22.12
C ASP A 38 -8.51 56.63 -21.23
N VAL A 39 -9.53 57.49 -21.15
CA VAL A 39 -9.52 58.66 -20.28
C VAL A 39 -9.65 58.20 -18.83
N SER A 40 -8.84 58.76 -17.92
CA SER A 40 -8.95 58.45 -16.49
C SER A 40 -10.38 58.66 -15.98
N SER A 41 -10.88 57.75 -15.17
CA SER A 41 -12.21 57.89 -14.55
C SER A 41 -12.38 59.15 -13.70
N SER A 42 -11.30 59.68 -13.17
CA SER A 42 -11.27 60.90 -12.33
C SER A 42 -10.84 62.16 -13.08
N SER A 43 -10.87 62.16 -14.43
CA SER A 43 -10.43 63.32 -15.22
C SER A 43 -11.42 64.47 -15.16
N ASP A 44 -10.91 65.66 -14.90
CA ASP A 44 -11.61 66.87 -15.19
C ASP A 44 -11.72 67.12 -16.72
N ILE A 45 -12.73 67.86 -17.14
CA ILE A 45 -12.93 68.23 -18.54
C ILE A 45 -12.68 69.76 -18.67
N THR A 46 -11.89 70.17 -19.64
CA THR A 46 -11.64 71.60 -19.89
C THR A 46 -12.14 72.03 -21.27
N LEU A 47 -12.75 73.15 -21.30
CA LEU A 47 -13.13 73.89 -22.52
C LEU A 47 -12.24 75.12 -22.57
N THR A 48 -11.34 75.15 -23.54
CA THR A 48 -10.42 76.30 -23.73
C THR A 48 -10.83 77.10 -24.95
N PHE A 49 -11.10 78.37 -24.75
CA PHE A 49 -11.43 79.32 -25.82
C PHE A 49 -10.16 80.01 -26.26
N ASP A 50 -10.11 80.40 -27.54
CA ASP A 50 -8.94 81.07 -28.12
C ASP A 50 -8.94 82.59 -27.75
N GLU A 51 -10.03 83.08 -27.21
CA GLU A 51 -10.13 84.44 -26.69
C GLU A 51 -11.06 84.53 -25.46
N ALA A 52 -11.18 85.75 -24.88
CA ALA A 52 -12.02 85.95 -23.69
C ALA A 52 -13.51 85.95 -24.08
N ILE A 53 -14.32 85.30 -23.28
CA ILE A 53 -15.74 85.09 -23.51
C ILE A 53 -16.60 85.69 -22.39
N ARG A 54 -17.82 86.05 -22.73
CA ARG A 54 -18.92 86.48 -21.85
C ARG A 54 -20.21 85.79 -22.28
N LYS A 55 -21.27 85.93 -21.51
CA LYS A 55 -22.57 85.44 -21.94
C LYS A 55 -23.16 86.40 -23.06
N THR A 56 -24.02 85.83 -23.90
CA THR A 56 -24.71 86.59 -24.98
C THR A 56 -25.65 87.66 -24.47
N ASP A 57 -25.82 87.87 -23.18
CA ASP A 57 -26.54 89.01 -22.53
C ASP A 57 -25.55 90.01 -21.93
N ASP A 58 -24.29 90.05 -22.36
CA ASP A 58 -23.19 90.88 -21.86
C ASP A 58 -22.80 90.62 -20.41
N THR A 59 -23.33 89.57 -19.76
CA THR A 59 -22.99 89.20 -18.37
C THR A 59 -21.66 88.52 -18.35
N GLU A 60 -20.78 88.90 -17.41
CA GLU A 60 -19.51 88.25 -17.16
C GLU A 60 -19.73 86.80 -16.69
N LEU A 61 -18.89 85.84 -17.17
CA LEU A 61 -18.90 84.50 -16.72
C LEU A 61 -18.22 84.37 -15.33
N THR A 62 -18.88 83.67 -14.45
CA THR A 62 -18.44 83.42 -13.08
C THR A 62 -18.73 81.99 -12.71
N ASP A 63 -18.09 81.48 -11.66
CA ASP A 63 -18.32 80.12 -11.14
C ASP A 63 -19.79 79.89 -10.74
N LEU A 64 -20.59 80.96 -10.52
CA LEU A 64 -21.99 80.83 -10.13
C LEU A 64 -22.94 80.64 -11.31
N ASN A 65 -22.52 80.94 -12.55
CA ASN A 65 -23.38 80.88 -13.71
C ASN A 65 -22.91 80.00 -14.85
N VAL A 66 -21.61 79.53 -14.83
CA VAL A 66 -21.01 78.74 -15.89
C VAL A 66 -21.62 77.32 -16.00
N ASP A 67 -22.06 76.70 -14.91
CA ASP A 67 -22.72 75.43 -14.92
C ASP A 67 -23.95 75.38 -15.84
N THR A 68 -24.70 76.48 -15.90
CA THR A 68 -25.93 76.53 -16.69
C THR A 68 -25.69 76.52 -18.20
N LEU A 69 -24.44 76.70 -18.64
CA LEU A 69 -24.04 76.74 -20.04
C LEU A 69 -23.55 75.44 -20.58
N ILE A 70 -23.22 74.52 -19.66
CA ILE A 70 -22.58 73.21 -19.95
C ILE A 70 -23.63 72.11 -19.92
N THR A 71 -23.53 71.22 -20.86
CA THR A 71 -24.26 69.99 -20.87
C THR A 71 -23.22 68.83 -20.70
N LEU A 72 -23.36 68.08 -19.61
CA LEU A 72 -22.53 66.84 -19.38
C LEU A 72 -23.48 65.68 -19.21
N LYS A 73 -23.33 64.69 -20.09
CA LYS A 73 -24.22 63.51 -20.13
C LYS A 73 -23.48 62.18 -20.37
N SER A 74 -24.13 61.08 -19.99
CA SER A 74 -23.72 59.76 -20.40
C SER A 74 -24.09 59.52 -21.87
N THR A 75 -23.28 58.78 -22.58
CA THR A 75 -23.44 58.24 -23.95
C THR A 75 -23.49 59.33 -25.04
N ASP A 76 -24.51 60.16 -25.09
CA ASP A 76 -24.72 61.18 -26.13
C ASP A 76 -25.62 62.34 -25.61
N ALA A 77 -26.02 63.22 -26.49
CA ALA A 77 -26.88 64.36 -26.15
C ALA A 77 -28.25 64.01 -25.52
N SER A 78 -28.70 62.75 -25.68
CA SER A 78 -29.94 62.24 -25.10
C SER A 78 -29.73 61.43 -23.81
N GLY A 79 -28.45 61.17 -23.41
CA GLY A 79 -28.08 60.41 -22.22
C GLY A 79 -28.52 61.06 -20.90
N ASP A 80 -28.31 60.34 -19.81
CA ASP A 80 -28.56 60.80 -18.45
C ASP A 80 -27.57 61.90 -18.09
N ASN A 81 -28.04 62.91 -17.28
CA ASN A 81 -27.14 63.92 -16.79
C ASN A 81 -26.10 63.38 -15.87
N ILE A 82 -24.86 63.84 -15.98
CA ILE A 82 -23.79 63.67 -15.05
C ILE A 82 -23.65 64.93 -14.23
N ASP A 83 -23.73 64.83 -12.92
CA ASP A 83 -23.59 65.97 -12.01
C ASP A 83 -22.13 66.43 -11.99
N PHE A 84 -21.93 67.74 -12.04
CA PHE A 84 -20.60 68.35 -12.07
C PHE A 84 -20.64 69.76 -11.41
N ASP A 85 -19.46 70.29 -11.12
CA ASP A 85 -19.21 71.66 -10.72
C ASP A 85 -18.23 72.29 -11.73
N ALA A 86 -18.59 73.39 -12.35
CA ALA A 86 -17.73 74.05 -13.32
C ALA A 86 -17.20 75.38 -12.79
N THR A 87 -15.95 75.66 -13.08
CA THR A 87 -15.29 76.94 -12.75
C THR A 87 -14.73 77.59 -13.99
N ILE A 88 -14.62 78.94 -13.98
CA ILE A 88 -14.04 79.70 -15.09
C ILE A 88 -12.80 80.44 -14.62
N SER A 89 -11.74 80.39 -15.37
CA SER A 89 -10.51 81.14 -15.14
C SER A 89 -9.97 81.69 -16.48
N GLY A 90 -10.14 82.98 -16.70
CA GLY A 90 -9.78 83.58 -17.99
C GLY A 90 -10.64 83.03 -19.12
N ASN A 91 -10.03 82.34 -20.07
CA ASN A 91 -10.71 81.73 -21.24
C ASN A 91 -10.82 80.20 -21.11
N VAL A 92 -10.72 79.67 -19.89
CA VAL A 92 -10.80 78.18 -19.65
C VAL A 92 -11.93 77.89 -18.67
N ILE A 93 -12.89 77.09 -19.09
CA ILE A 93 -13.89 76.48 -18.22
C ILE A 93 -13.33 75.07 -17.82
N THR A 94 -13.27 74.82 -16.52
CA THR A 94 -12.96 73.53 -15.99
C THR A 94 -14.20 72.89 -15.37
N ILE A 95 -14.57 71.73 -15.83
CA ILE A 95 -15.74 70.95 -15.40
C ILE A 95 -15.22 69.75 -14.56
N ASN A 96 -15.58 69.71 -13.30
CA ASN A 96 -15.24 68.67 -12.36
C ASN A 96 -16.50 67.80 -12.10
N PRO A 97 -16.56 66.57 -12.62
CA PRO A 97 -17.66 65.65 -12.31
C PRO A 97 -17.69 65.32 -10.81
N THR A 98 -18.88 65.29 -10.20
CA THR A 98 -19.04 65.03 -8.75
C THR A 98 -18.76 63.61 -8.34
N SER A 99 -18.62 62.67 -9.30
CA SER A 99 -18.25 61.27 -9.13
C SER A 99 -17.41 60.85 -10.31
N ASP A 100 -16.50 59.91 -10.07
CA ASP A 100 -15.69 59.26 -11.11
C ASP A 100 -16.58 58.63 -12.18
N PHE A 101 -16.12 58.62 -13.41
CA PHE A 101 -16.79 57.93 -14.52
C PHE A 101 -16.75 56.41 -14.30
N SER A 102 -17.83 55.73 -14.69
CA SER A 102 -17.87 54.25 -14.65
C SER A 102 -16.94 53.64 -15.68
N SER A 103 -16.59 52.36 -15.49
CA SER A 103 -15.77 51.59 -16.43
C SER A 103 -16.31 51.67 -17.86
N ALA A 104 -15.45 52.04 -18.80
CA ALA A 104 -15.78 52.20 -20.23
C ALA A 104 -16.97 53.14 -20.50
N GLN A 105 -17.25 54.09 -19.61
CA GLN A 105 -18.34 55.04 -19.78
C GLN A 105 -18.04 56.00 -20.92
N VAL A 106 -18.97 56.13 -21.85
CA VAL A 106 -18.96 57.21 -22.86
C VAL A 106 -19.53 58.49 -22.24
N VAL A 107 -18.80 59.55 -22.35
CA VAL A 107 -19.16 60.85 -21.80
C VAL A 107 -19.35 61.86 -22.94
N TYR A 108 -20.46 62.58 -22.94
CA TYR A 108 -20.77 63.64 -23.86
C TYR A 108 -20.72 64.98 -23.12
N VAL A 109 -19.93 65.93 -23.62
CA VAL A 109 -19.84 67.30 -23.13
C VAL A 109 -20.20 68.30 -24.25
N ALA A 110 -20.95 69.26 -23.94
CA ALA A 110 -21.34 70.28 -24.93
C ALA A 110 -21.52 71.69 -24.31
N ILE A 111 -21.28 72.70 -25.13
CA ILE A 111 -21.63 74.08 -24.88
C ILE A 111 -22.46 74.61 -26.05
N GLY A 112 -23.56 75.32 -25.77
CA GLY A 112 -24.40 75.95 -26.78
C GLY A 112 -23.78 77.22 -27.34
N ASP A 113 -24.57 77.91 -28.17
CA ASP A 113 -24.27 79.24 -28.69
C ASP A 113 -24.61 80.38 -27.66
N THR A 114 -24.24 80.14 -26.41
CA THR A 114 -24.63 80.93 -25.22
C THR A 114 -23.55 81.87 -24.72
N VAL A 115 -22.37 81.84 -25.35
CA VAL A 115 -21.27 82.77 -25.03
C VAL A 115 -20.76 83.45 -26.29
N GLU A 116 -20.20 84.63 -26.12
CA GLU A 116 -19.69 85.52 -27.19
C GLU A 116 -18.43 86.26 -26.75
N ASP A 117 -17.71 86.85 -27.69
CA ASP A 117 -16.59 87.77 -27.42
C ASP A 117 -17.07 89.19 -27.00
N ALA A 118 -16.13 90.09 -26.83
CA ALA A 118 -16.43 91.51 -26.50
C ALA A 118 -17.02 92.30 -27.67
N ALA A 119 -17.09 91.77 -28.89
CA ALA A 119 -17.61 92.38 -30.10
C ALA A 119 -18.97 91.80 -30.54
N ASP A 120 -19.64 91.00 -29.67
CA ASP A 120 -20.96 90.35 -29.88
C ASP A 120 -20.91 89.20 -30.93
N ASN A 121 -19.76 88.59 -31.15
CA ASN A 121 -19.70 87.43 -31.99
C ASN A 121 -19.91 86.15 -31.14
N ALA A 122 -21.06 85.54 -31.26
CA ALA A 122 -21.39 84.32 -30.53
C ALA A 122 -20.66 83.05 -31.08
N ILE A 123 -20.29 82.16 -30.20
CA ILE A 123 -19.69 80.87 -30.61
C ILE A 123 -20.67 79.98 -31.38
N THR A 124 -20.18 79.11 -32.20
CA THR A 124 -20.99 78.00 -32.74
C THR A 124 -21.05 76.91 -31.69
N ALA A 125 -22.27 76.42 -31.41
CA ALA A 125 -22.42 75.28 -30.46
C ALA A 125 -21.46 74.11 -30.80
N ALA A 126 -20.80 73.61 -29.78
CA ALA A 126 -19.77 72.60 -29.93
C ALA A 126 -19.93 71.46 -28.90
N SER A 127 -19.50 70.30 -29.26
CA SER A 127 -19.53 69.14 -28.37
C SER A 127 -18.32 68.19 -28.60
N ALA A 128 -18.04 67.41 -27.62
CA ALA A 128 -17.09 66.32 -27.68
C ALA A 128 -17.64 65.12 -26.97
N THR A 129 -17.22 63.95 -27.39
CA THR A 129 -17.41 62.65 -26.69
C THR A 129 -16.06 62.04 -26.39
N PHE A 130 -15.96 61.36 -25.27
CA PHE A 130 -14.78 60.52 -24.93
C PHE A 130 -15.23 59.32 -24.16
N THR A 131 -14.34 58.30 -24.07
CA THR A 131 -14.61 57.07 -23.36
C THR A 131 -13.62 56.91 -22.19
N ALA A 132 -14.16 56.69 -20.99
CA ALA A 132 -13.35 56.41 -19.81
C ALA A 132 -12.65 55.02 -19.92
N VAL A 133 -11.55 54.84 -19.22
CA VAL A 133 -10.78 53.60 -19.19
C VAL A 133 -11.67 52.42 -18.74
N ALA A 134 -11.54 51.29 -19.43
CA ALA A 134 -12.18 50.06 -19.01
C ALA A 134 -11.41 49.47 -17.79
N ILE A 135 -12.10 49.34 -16.65
CA ILE A 135 -11.56 48.71 -15.46
C ILE A 135 -11.78 47.20 -15.62
N ASP A 136 -10.70 46.39 -15.57
CA ASP A 136 -10.81 44.96 -15.52
C ASP A 136 -11.29 44.52 -14.13
N THR A 137 -12.35 43.71 -14.08
CA THR A 137 -12.92 43.12 -12.86
C THR A 137 -12.99 41.59 -12.95
N THR A 138 -12.37 40.99 -13.98
CA THR A 138 -12.39 39.57 -14.24
C THR A 138 -11.29 38.91 -13.47
N ALA A 139 -11.65 38.05 -12.49
CA ALA A 139 -10.68 37.29 -11.72
C ALA A 139 -10.01 36.21 -12.58
N PRO A 140 -8.69 36.05 -12.51
CA PRO A 140 -7.99 34.94 -13.16
C PRO A 140 -8.52 33.59 -12.69
N THR A 141 -8.73 32.67 -13.61
CA THR A 141 -8.98 31.25 -13.30
C THR A 141 -7.71 30.46 -13.48
N VAL A 142 -7.53 29.36 -12.74
CA VAL A 142 -6.37 28.45 -12.86
C VAL A 142 -6.80 27.02 -13.02
N ALA A 143 -6.18 26.30 -13.97
CA ALA A 143 -6.39 24.89 -14.22
C ALA A 143 -5.08 24.10 -14.03
N LEU A 144 -5.16 23.03 -13.24
CA LEU A 144 -4.07 22.08 -13.05
C LEU A 144 -4.20 20.90 -14.01
N SER A 145 -3.09 20.51 -14.62
CA SER A 145 -2.97 19.29 -15.42
C SER A 145 -1.68 18.54 -15.09
N GLY A 146 -1.70 17.22 -15.24
CA GLY A 146 -0.57 16.32 -14.92
C GLY A 146 -0.83 14.92 -15.40
N PRO A 147 -0.06 13.92 -14.93
CA PRO A 147 -0.25 12.51 -15.28
C PRO A 147 -1.65 12.00 -14.95
N THR A 148 -2.18 11.15 -15.82
CA THR A 148 -3.43 10.40 -15.61
C THR A 148 -3.17 8.96 -15.18
N ASP A 149 -1.97 8.46 -15.45
CA ASP A 149 -1.52 7.12 -15.09
C ASP A 149 -0.82 7.13 -13.73
N ILE A 150 -0.60 5.94 -13.18
CA ILE A 150 0.13 5.77 -11.92
C ILE A 150 1.57 6.23 -12.11
N VAL A 151 2.08 6.95 -11.12
CA VAL A 151 3.46 7.44 -11.10
C VAL A 151 4.31 6.67 -10.10
N THR A 152 5.55 6.40 -10.48
CA THR A 152 6.54 5.71 -9.61
C THR A 152 7.53 6.68 -8.97
N ASP A 153 7.65 7.88 -9.56
CA ASP A 153 8.64 8.89 -9.21
C ASP A 153 8.02 10.30 -9.22
N ALA A 154 8.88 11.30 -9.03
CA ALA A 154 8.50 12.70 -9.15
C ALA A 154 7.96 13.02 -10.56
N PHE A 155 6.89 13.80 -10.63
CA PHE A 155 6.20 14.14 -11.86
C PHE A 155 5.98 15.65 -11.99
N THR A 156 5.76 16.11 -13.22
CA THR A 156 5.50 17.51 -13.52
C THR A 156 4.01 17.81 -13.52
N VAL A 157 3.63 18.91 -12.87
CA VAL A 157 2.29 19.51 -12.91
C VAL A 157 2.38 20.83 -13.63
N THR A 158 1.41 21.11 -14.50
CA THR A 158 1.25 22.40 -15.18
C THR A 158 0.05 23.14 -14.60
N ALA A 159 0.29 24.37 -14.17
CA ALA A 159 -0.75 25.33 -13.78
C ALA A 159 -0.91 26.34 -14.92
N THR A 160 -2.11 26.44 -15.49
CA THR A 160 -2.44 27.37 -16.57
C THR A 160 -3.47 28.35 -16.06
N PHE A 161 -3.09 29.62 -15.94
CA PHE A 161 -4.01 30.72 -15.65
C PHE A 161 -4.69 31.19 -16.92
N SER A 162 -5.88 31.79 -16.80
CA SER A 162 -6.62 32.37 -17.93
C SER A 162 -5.95 33.63 -18.50
N GLU A 163 -5.09 34.25 -17.70
CA GLU A 163 -4.35 35.45 -18.02
C GLU A 163 -3.05 35.55 -17.19
N ASN A 164 -2.26 36.59 -17.45
CA ASN A 164 -1.01 36.82 -16.72
C ASN A 164 -1.28 37.21 -15.27
N VAL A 165 -0.60 36.56 -14.34
CA VAL A 165 -0.71 36.83 -12.91
C VAL A 165 0.62 37.23 -12.30
N VAL A 166 0.57 37.88 -11.16
CA VAL A 166 1.71 38.24 -10.30
C VAL A 166 1.48 37.68 -8.89
N GLY A 167 2.55 37.48 -8.14
CA GLY A 167 2.49 37.00 -6.76
C GLY A 167 2.46 35.49 -6.59
N PHE A 168 2.21 34.69 -7.63
CA PHE A 168 2.17 33.24 -7.55
C PHE A 168 3.54 32.65 -7.26
N ASP A 169 3.66 31.92 -6.15
CA ASP A 169 4.90 31.27 -5.74
C ASP A 169 4.69 29.80 -5.30
N LEU A 170 5.78 29.10 -4.95
CA LEU A 170 5.74 27.70 -4.55
C LEU A 170 4.93 27.46 -3.26
N GLY A 171 4.85 28.46 -2.38
CA GLY A 171 4.09 28.39 -1.13
C GLY A 171 2.58 28.35 -1.31
N ASP A 172 2.07 28.77 -2.49
CA ASP A 172 0.65 28.82 -2.85
C ASP A 172 0.11 27.46 -3.30
N ILE A 173 1.02 26.49 -3.54
CA ILE A 173 0.67 25.16 -4.01
C ILE A 173 0.46 24.24 -2.81
N THR A 174 -0.77 23.76 -2.65
CA THR A 174 -1.09 22.77 -1.62
C THR A 174 -0.95 21.37 -2.19
N VAL A 175 -0.09 20.55 -1.57
CA VAL A 175 0.10 19.14 -1.91
C VAL A 175 -0.18 18.27 -0.69
N THR A 176 -1.03 17.27 -0.87
CA THR A 176 -1.29 16.22 0.15
C THR A 176 -0.62 14.94 -0.31
N ASN A 177 0.05 14.22 0.61
CA ASN A 177 0.82 13.00 0.34
C ASN A 177 1.96 13.20 -0.68
N GLY A 178 2.64 14.33 -0.58
CA GLY A 178 3.77 14.67 -1.44
C GLY A 178 4.32 16.06 -1.15
N THR A 179 5.29 16.51 -1.93
CA THR A 179 5.91 17.82 -1.83
C THR A 179 6.09 18.47 -3.20
N ALA A 180 5.78 19.76 -3.31
CA ALA A 180 6.06 20.55 -4.49
C ALA A 180 7.47 21.15 -4.46
N SER A 181 8.10 21.27 -5.64
CA SER A 181 9.43 21.86 -5.81
C SER A 181 9.60 22.43 -7.22
N ALA A 182 10.68 23.18 -7.46
CA ALA A 182 11.12 23.63 -8.79
C ALA A 182 10.04 24.33 -9.62
N LEU A 183 9.34 25.33 -9.02
CA LEU A 183 8.38 26.16 -9.76
C LEU A 183 9.11 26.98 -10.82
N VAL A 184 8.65 26.88 -12.07
CA VAL A 184 9.17 27.60 -13.25
C VAL A 184 8.01 28.32 -13.93
N ALA A 185 8.23 29.56 -14.31
CA ALA A 185 7.33 30.30 -15.19
C ALA A 185 7.73 30.01 -16.65
N ASP A 186 6.94 29.21 -17.34
CA ASP A 186 7.19 28.81 -18.74
C ASP A 186 6.68 29.83 -19.77
N GLY A 187 6.65 31.09 -19.39
CA GLY A 187 6.00 32.17 -20.11
C GLY A 187 4.57 32.35 -19.62
N ALA A 188 4.33 33.51 -19.01
CA ALA A 188 3.00 33.81 -18.48
C ALA A 188 1.91 33.58 -19.56
N PRO A 189 0.79 32.93 -19.25
CA PRO A 189 0.26 32.64 -17.93
C PRO A 189 0.48 31.17 -17.47
N VAL A 190 1.53 30.49 -17.96
CA VAL A 190 1.78 29.06 -17.70
C VAL A 190 2.94 28.89 -16.72
N TYR A 191 2.73 28.02 -15.73
CA TYR A 191 3.72 27.65 -14.73
C TYR A 191 3.83 26.13 -14.68
N THR A 192 5.05 25.60 -14.51
CA THR A 192 5.31 24.20 -14.26
C THR A 192 6.02 24.01 -12.93
N PHE A 193 5.75 22.91 -12.25
CA PHE A 193 6.43 22.54 -11.01
C PHE A 193 6.51 21.02 -10.88
N THR A 194 7.45 20.56 -10.08
CA THR A 194 7.66 19.14 -9.82
C THR A 194 6.97 18.75 -8.50
N VAL A 195 6.23 17.65 -8.52
CA VAL A 195 5.67 17.01 -7.32
C VAL A 195 6.39 15.70 -7.07
N THR A 196 7.01 15.56 -5.89
CA THR A 196 7.56 14.29 -5.41
C THR A 196 6.48 13.61 -4.57
N PRO A 197 5.94 12.45 -5.02
CA PRO A 197 4.88 11.76 -4.33
C PRO A 197 5.37 11.01 -3.09
N GLU A 198 4.50 10.80 -2.12
CA GLU A 198 4.60 9.72 -1.14
C GLU A 198 4.03 8.45 -1.79
N LEU A 199 4.85 7.42 -1.98
CA LEU A 199 4.44 6.18 -2.65
C LEU A 199 3.36 5.44 -1.83
N GLU A 200 2.54 4.65 -2.51
CA GLU A 200 1.40 3.90 -1.96
C GLU A 200 0.29 4.82 -1.43
N THR A 201 0.16 6.00 -2.03
CA THR A 201 -0.89 6.96 -1.68
C THR A 201 -1.49 7.62 -2.93
N THR A 202 -2.63 8.28 -2.77
CA THR A 202 -3.14 9.22 -3.75
C THR A 202 -2.64 10.62 -3.42
N VAL A 203 -1.83 11.20 -4.31
CA VAL A 203 -1.36 12.58 -4.21
C VAL A 203 -2.43 13.51 -4.70
N SER A 204 -2.75 14.56 -3.95
CA SER A 204 -3.68 15.62 -4.35
C SER A 204 -2.98 16.95 -4.42
N VAL A 205 -3.18 17.69 -5.52
CA VAL A 205 -2.59 19.02 -5.75
C VAL A 205 -3.69 20.02 -6.00
N SER A 206 -3.61 21.19 -5.38
CA SER A 206 -4.55 22.31 -5.57
C SER A 206 -3.89 23.66 -5.34
N ILE A 207 -4.47 24.72 -5.95
CA ILE A 207 -4.11 26.13 -5.74
C ILE A 207 -5.33 26.82 -5.18
N SER A 208 -5.16 27.54 -4.07
CA SER A 208 -6.25 28.27 -3.41
C SER A 208 -6.65 29.53 -4.18
N ALA A 209 -7.83 30.02 -3.92
CA ALA A 209 -8.23 31.37 -4.38
C ALA A 209 -7.43 32.44 -3.61
N GLY A 210 -7.15 33.55 -4.26
CA GLY A 210 -6.57 34.75 -3.64
C GLY A 210 -5.06 34.65 -3.37
N VAL A 211 -4.33 33.82 -4.13
CA VAL A 211 -2.87 33.66 -4.00
C VAL A 211 -2.09 34.31 -5.14
N ALA A 212 -2.78 34.79 -6.17
CA ALA A 212 -2.19 35.49 -7.31
C ALA A 212 -3.17 36.50 -7.84
N ASP A 213 -2.69 37.66 -8.28
CA ASP A 213 -3.49 38.75 -8.80
C ASP A 213 -3.16 39.00 -10.29
N ASP A 214 -4.14 39.50 -11.07
CA ASP A 214 -3.89 40.05 -12.39
C ASP A 214 -3.24 41.44 -12.31
N ALA A 215 -3.03 42.07 -13.45
CA ALA A 215 -2.50 43.44 -13.54
C ALA A 215 -3.46 44.51 -12.98
N ALA A 216 -4.75 44.22 -12.90
CA ALA A 216 -5.79 45.10 -12.36
C ALA A 216 -6.01 44.90 -10.85
N GLY A 217 -5.40 43.88 -10.24
CA GLY A 217 -5.51 43.54 -8.82
C GLY A 217 -6.68 42.61 -8.51
N ASN A 218 -7.25 41.92 -9.51
CA ASN A 218 -8.28 40.91 -9.26
C ASN A 218 -7.60 39.59 -8.85
N ALA A 219 -7.98 39.06 -7.67
CA ALA A 219 -7.43 37.85 -7.13
C ALA A 219 -7.97 36.58 -7.85
N ASN A 220 -7.12 35.57 -8.06
CA ASN A 220 -7.48 34.33 -8.74
C ASN A 220 -8.56 33.52 -8.02
N THR A 221 -9.34 32.76 -8.79
CA THR A 221 -10.23 31.71 -8.27
C THR A 221 -9.45 30.42 -7.95
N ALA A 222 -10.01 29.54 -7.11
CA ALA A 222 -9.37 28.27 -6.80
C ALA A 222 -9.26 27.36 -8.04
N SER A 223 -8.20 26.53 -8.09
CA SER A 223 -8.02 25.53 -9.14
C SER A 223 -8.97 24.33 -8.99
N ASN A 224 -9.03 23.49 -10.03
CA ASN A 224 -9.43 22.09 -9.85
C ASN A 224 -8.42 21.36 -8.93
N THR A 225 -8.85 20.26 -8.31
CA THR A 225 -7.94 19.32 -7.62
C THR A 225 -7.43 18.30 -8.63
N LEU A 226 -6.11 18.21 -8.78
CA LEU A 226 -5.44 17.14 -9.53
C LEU A 226 -5.14 15.99 -8.55
N SER A 227 -5.62 14.77 -8.86
CA SER A 227 -5.38 13.56 -8.06
C SER A 227 -4.62 12.55 -8.90
N VAL A 228 -3.47 12.07 -8.38
CA VAL A 228 -2.58 11.14 -9.06
C VAL A 228 -2.24 9.99 -8.10
N GLN A 229 -2.45 8.74 -8.54
CA GLN A 229 -2.04 7.57 -7.76
C GLN A 229 -0.52 7.38 -7.89
N ALA A 230 0.17 7.18 -6.75
CA ALA A 230 1.60 6.90 -6.70
C ALA A 230 1.86 5.52 -6.10
N GLY A 231 2.74 4.72 -6.74
CA GLY A 231 3.11 3.39 -6.26
C GLY A 231 3.83 2.56 -7.31
N SER A 232 4.55 1.53 -6.86
CA SER A 232 5.23 0.57 -7.72
C SER A 232 5.14 -0.85 -7.14
N PRO A 233 5.36 -1.92 -7.94
CA PRO A 233 5.46 -3.28 -7.40
C PRO A 233 6.50 -3.38 -6.27
N GLU A 234 7.67 -2.75 -6.42
CA GLU A 234 8.75 -2.75 -5.44
C GLU A 234 8.33 -2.07 -4.12
N SER A 235 7.71 -0.89 -4.18
CA SER A 235 7.30 -0.14 -2.99
C SER A 235 6.19 -0.86 -2.22
N TYR A 236 5.22 -1.44 -2.92
CA TYR A 236 4.17 -2.22 -2.29
C TYR A 236 4.69 -3.54 -1.72
N PHE A 237 5.58 -4.24 -2.46
CA PHE A 237 6.26 -5.45 -1.99
C PHE A 237 7.03 -5.18 -0.70
N ALA A 238 7.81 -4.10 -0.63
CA ALA A 238 8.55 -3.71 0.57
C ALA A 238 7.63 -3.49 1.78
N LYS A 239 6.45 -2.91 1.57
CA LYS A 239 5.43 -2.74 2.61
C LYS A 239 4.87 -4.07 3.11
N GLN A 240 4.77 -5.09 2.24
CA GLN A 240 4.24 -6.42 2.55
C GLN A 240 5.31 -7.45 2.90
N GLU A 241 6.59 -7.07 2.93
CA GLU A 241 7.74 -7.97 3.13
C GLU A 241 7.59 -8.89 4.35
N ALA A 242 7.14 -8.35 5.47
CA ALA A 242 6.96 -9.09 6.72
C ALA A 242 5.92 -10.21 6.59
N GLU A 243 4.80 -9.94 5.91
CA GLU A 243 3.72 -10.90 5.69
C GLU A 243 4.13 -11.99 4.70
N ILE A 244 4.76 -11.59 3.59
CA ILE A 244 5.31 -12.52 2.59
C ILE A 244 6.32 -13.47 3.25
N LYS A 245 7.21 -12.93 4.06
CA LYS A 245 8.20 -13.71 4.83
C LYS A 245 7.54 -14.65 5.82
N ALA A 246 6.47 -14.23 6.48
CA ALA A 246 5.71 -15.06 7.41
C ALA A 246 5.11 -16.29 6.71
N ILE A 247 4.49 -16.10 5.53
CA ILE A 247 3.90 -17.19 4.71
C ILE A 247 4.99 -18.23 4.36
N ILE A 248 6.13 -17.80 3.82
CA ILE A 248 7.23 -18.68 3.40
C ILE A 248 7.82 -19.42 4.60
N THR A 249 8.06 -18.75 5.71
CA THR A 249 8.66 -19.36 6.91
C THR A 249 7.68 -20.27 7.64
N GLN A 250 6.38 -20.01 7.59
CA GLN A 250 5.35 -20.87 8.15
C GLN A 250 5.29 -22.21 7.41
N ASP A 251 5.30 -22.19 6.07
CA ASP A 251 5.34 -23.41 5.27
C ASP A 251 6.63 -24.24 5.53
N ALA A 252 7.78 -23.58 5.56
CA ALA A 252 9.05 -24.23 5.90
C ALA A 252 9.04 -24.83 7.32
N THR A 253 8.37 -24.19 8.27
CA THR A 253 8.18 -24.67 9.64
C THR A 253 7.32 -25.94 9.68
N ARG A 254 6.20 -25.95 8.92
CA ARG A 254 5.32 -27.13 8.80
C ARG A 254 6.06 -28.32 8.19
N SER A 255 6.80 -28.11 7.10
CA SER A 255 7.62 -29.14 6.45
C SER A 255 8.68 -29.71 7.38
N LEU A 256 9.40 -28.84 8.08
CA LEU A 256 10.44 -29.26 9.01
C LEU A 256 9.86 -30.09 10.17
N ASN A 257 8.72 -29.68 10.74
CA ASN A 257 8.00 -30.44 11.76
C ASN A 257 7.55 -31.83 11.26
N SER A 258 7.02 -31.90 10.04
CA SER A 258 6.62 -33.15 9.38
C SER A 258 7.81 -34.08 9.21
N THR A 259 8.95 -33.57 8.72
CA THR A 259 10.18 -34.31 8.54
C THR A 259 10.74 -34.87 9.87
N LEU A 260 10.81 -34.02 10.91
CA LEU A 260 11.26 -34.42 12.24
C LEU A 260 10.35 -35.49 12.85
N SER A 261 9.04 -35.32 12.79
CA SER A 261 8.05 -36.25 13.29
C SER A 261 8.13 -37.59 12.55
N SER A 262 8.32 -37.59 11.24
CA SER A 262 8.46 -38.78 10.42
C SER A 262 9.74 -39.55 10.74
N ASN A 263 10.88 -38.84 10.93
CA ASN A 263 12.14 -39.44 11.32
C ASN A 263 12.07 -40.08 12.73
N GLN A 264 11.46 -39.40 13.71
CA GLN A 264 11.25 -39.91 15.06
C GLN A 264 10.35 -41.16 15.07
N ARG A 265 9.23 -41.15 14.29
CA ARG A 265 8.37 -42.35 14.16
C ARG A 265 9.11 -43.54 13.56
N MET A 266 9.86 -43.28 12.47
CA MET A 266 10.66 -44.31 11.82
C MET A 266 11.66 -44.94 12.79
N THR A 267 12.41 -44.14 13.54
CA THR A 267 13.45 -44.61 14.48
C THR A 267 12.81 -45.31 15.68
N ARG A 268 11.68 -44.84 16.19
CA ARG A 268 10.91 -45.50 17.25
C ARG A 268 10.39 -46.87 16.77
N GLY A 269 9.85 -46.97 15.56
CA GLY A 269 9.45 -48.24 14.95
C GLY A 269 10.63 -49.18 14.75
N ALA A 270 11.80 -48.67 14.34
CA ALA A 270 13.02 -49.44 14.21
C ALA A 270 13.48 -50.01 15.57
N ARG A 271 13.43 -49.22 16.64
CA ARG A 271 13.73 -49.65 18.01
C ARG A 271 12.74 -50.73 18.47
N SER A 272 11.45 -50.58 18.24
CA SER A 272 10.44 -51.60 18.58
C SER A 272 10.77 -52.95 17.91
N ARG A 273 10.97 -52.96 16.59
CA ARG A 273 11.36 -54.16 15.83
C ARG A 273 12.67 -54.78 16.30
N PHE A 274 13.63 -53.94 16.72
CA PHE A 274 14.91 -54.40 17.28
C PHE A 274 14.72 -55.09 18.63
N ILE A 275 13.93 -54.54 19.56
CA ILE A 275 13.63 -55.10 20.89
C ILE A 275 12.90 -56.44 20.73
N GLU A 276 11.88 -56.48 19.86
CA GLU A 276 11.14 -57.73 19.55
C GLU A 276 12.04 -58.85 19.02
N SER A 277 12.97 -58.50 18.11
CA SER A 277 13.91 -59.47 17.54
C SER A 277 14.85 -60.12 18.60
N ARG A 278 14.99 -59.49 19.78
CA ARG A 278 15.79 -60.00 20.92
C ARG A 278 14.96 -60.81 21.92
N GLY A 279 13.65 -60.96 21.70
CA GLY A 279 12.75 -61.68 22.61
C GLY A 279 12.51 -61.00 23.94
N GLN A 280 12.76 -59.70 24.03
CA GLN A 280 12.54 -58.87 25.22
C GLN A 280 11.37 -57.94 24.99
N GLY A 281 10.27 -58.21 25.67
CA GLY A 281 9.06 -57.41 25.64
C GLY A 281 8.00 -57.98 24.70
N GLU A 282 6.76 -58.08 25.19
CA GLU A 282 5.60 -58.15 24.31
C GLU A 282 5.47 -56.75 23.67
N GLY A 283 5.86 -56.67 22.40
CA GLY A 283 5.93 -55.40 21.66
C GLY A 283 4.62 -54.66 21.70
N ASP A 284 4.74 -53.34 21.76
CA ASP A 284 3.67 -52.35 21.56
C ASP A 284 2.96 -52.63 20.24
N GLY A 285 2.02 -53.58 20.19
CA GLY A 285 1.10 -53.88 19.09
C GLY A 285 1.64 -54.17 17.70
N ALA A 286 2.95 -54.04 17.49
CA ALA A 286 3.61 -54.32 16.23
C ALA A 286 4.34 -55.66 16.25
N GLY A 287 3.65 -56.72 16.57
CA GLY A 287 4.16 -58.12 16.50
C GLY A 287 4.50 -58.53 15.06
N LEU A 288 5.54 -57.95 14.47
CA LEU A 288 6.01 -58.17 13.10
C LEU A 288 7.11 -59.23 12.97
N ALA A 289 7.44 -59.93 14.08
CA ALA A 289 8.74 -60.61 14.16
C ALA A 289 8.83 -61.97 13.48
N THR A 290 7.75 -62.68 13.11
CA THR A 290 7.92 -64.10 12.80
C THR A 290 7.15 -64.68 11.62
N ARG A 291 6.54 -63.91 10.73
CA ARG A 291 5.85 -64.50 9.55
C ARG A 291 6.21 -63.82 8.24
N ASN A 292 6.48 -64.64 7.22
CA ASN A 292 6.83 -64.27 5.84
C ASN A 292 5.70 -63.55 5.07
N ASN A 293 4.65 -63.09 5.71
CA ASN A 293 3.54 -62.36 5.09
C ASN A 293 3.61 -60.88 5.44
N VAL A 294 3.63 -60.06 4.42
CA VAL A 294 3.74 -58.61 4.47
C VAL A 294 2.49 -58.03 5.10
N PRO A 295 2.50 -57.46 6.29
CA PRO A 295 1.40 -56.63 6.74
C PRO A 295 1.50 -55.27 6.04
N PHE A 296 0.38 -54.82 5.51
CA PHE A 296 0.18 -53.43 5.17
C PHE A 296 -0.61 -52.81 6.32
N ASP A 297 -0.02 -51.86 6.99
CA ASP A 297 -0.59 -51.20 8.16
C ASP A 297 -0.94 -49.74 7.82
N VAL A 298 -2.10 -49.28 8.25
CA VAL A 298 -2.54 -47.89 8.09
C VAL A 298 -3.00 -47.35 9.43
N ASP A 299 -2.32 -46.33 9.89
CA ASP A 299 -2.69 -45.57 11.07
C ASP A 299 -3.45 -44.29 10.69
N GLY A 300 -4.43 -43.89 11.50
CA GLY A 300 -5.10 -42.60 11.42
C GLY A 300 -4.89 -41.78 12.69
N THR A 301 -4.66 -40.51 12.53
CA THR A 301 -4.53 -39.55 13.63
C THR A 301 -5.38 -38.34 13.34
N PHE A 302 -6.20 -37.92 14.32
CA PHE A 302 -6.87 -36.62 14.33
C PHE A 302 -6.24 -35.76 15.41
N ASP A 303 -5.75 -34.61 15.05
CA ASP A 303 -5.08 -33.66 15.94
C ASP A 303 -5.81 -32.32 15.91
N LEU A 304 -6.19 -31.83 17.07
CA LEU A 304 -6.76 -30.50 17.26
C LEU A 304 -5.83 -29.72 18.18
N ALA A 305 -5.17 -28.72 17.64
CA ALA A 305 -4.29 -27.83 18.38
C ALA A 305 -4.78 -26.40 18.19
N ASP A 306 -5.29 -25.80 19.26
CA ASP A 306 -5.95 -24.49 19.23
C ASP A 306 -7.04 -24.45 18.13
N GLU A 307 -6.87 -23.64 17.10
CA GLU A 307 -7.80 -23.55 15.97
C GLU A 307 -7.37 -24.39 14.75
N THR A 308 -6.25 -25.08 14.84
CA THR A 308 -5.71 -25.90 13.74
C THR A 308 -6.21 -27.34 13.85
N LEU A 309 -6.90 -27.80 12.81
CA LEU A 309 -7.30 -29.21 12.65
C LEU A 309 -6.34 -29.92 11.70
N SER A 310 -5.79 -31.04 12.12
CA SER A 310 -5.01 -31.91 11.22
C SER A 310 -5.49 -33.34 11.24
N THR A 311 -5.42 -33.99 10.08
CA THR A 311 -5.67 -35.42 9.90
C THR A 311 -4.45 -36.03 9.28
N LYS A 312 -3.88 -37.02 9.96
CA LYS A 312 -2.67 -37.74 9.50
C LYS A 312 -2.99 -39.20 9.34
N GLY A 313 -2.44 -39.80 8.30
CA GLY A 313 -2.44 -41.23 8.13
C GLY A 313 -1.04 -41.70 7.82
N THR A 314 -0.70 -42.89 8.27
CA THR A 314 0.58 -43.53 7.94
C THR A 314 0.32 -44.86 7.24
N PHE A 315 1.22 -45.24 6.37
CA PHE A 315 1.23 -46.55 5.75
C PHE A 315 2.61 -47.17 5.92
N PHE A 316 2.61 -48.48 6.17
CA PHE A 316 3.82 -49.23 6.39
C PHE A 316 3.74 -50.58 5.67
N GLY A 317 4.83 -50.99 5.05
CA GLY A 317 5.00 -52.31 4.42
C GLY A 317 6.41 -52.79 4.62
N GLN A 318 6.56 -54.10 4.82
CA GLN A 318 7.86 -54.75 5.04
C GLN A 318 8.06 -55.91 4.08
N THR A 319 9.27 -56.08 3.55
CA THR A 319 9.70 -57.25 2.79
C THR A 319 11.02 -57.77 3.35
N GLY A 320 11.20 -59.11 3.38
CA GLY A 320 12.38 -59.77 3.97
C GLY A 320 12.24 -59.96 5.48
N ASN A 321 13.11 -60.77 6.07
CA ASN A 321 13.19 -61.05 7.50
C ASN A 321 14.59 -60.71 8.05
N LEU A 322 14.72 -60.60 9.37
CA LEU A 322 16.00 -60.36 10.05
C LEU A 322 16.90 -61.60 10.14
N GLU A 323 16.39 -62.79 9.85
CA GLU A 323 17.20 -64.01 9.72
C GLU A 323 18.06 -64.00 8.46
N GLY A 324 17.63 -63.24 7.41
CA GLY A 324 18.50 -62.82 6.33
C GLY A 324 19.01 -61.41 6.65
N THR A 325 20.25 -61.17 6.52
CA THR A 325 21.04 -60.02 6.92
C THR A 325 20.47 -58.61 6.54
N GLU A 326 19.34 -58.52 5.86
CA GLU A 326 18.78 -57.26 5.39
C GLU A 326 17.23 -57.29 5.32
N ARG A 327 16.60 -56.25 5.81
CA ARG A 327 15.16 -56.00 5.74
C ARG A 327 14.88 -54.71 4.93
N ARG A 328 13.91 -54.77 4.04
CA ARG A 328 13.45 -53.60 3.28
C ARG A 328 12.08 -53.15 3.78
N LEU A 329 11.93 -51.85 4.00
CA LEU A 329 10.73 -51.24 4.50
C LEU A 329 10.24 -50.18 3.50
N VAL A 330 8.94 -50.09 3.34
CA VAL A 330 8.26 -49.00 2.63
C VAL A 330 7.31 -48.37 3.62
N PHE A 331 7.45 -47.10 3.83
CA PHE A 331 6.54 -46.36 4.70
C PHE A 331 6.35 -44.95 4.21
N GLY A 332 5.25 -44.36 4.61
CA GLY A 332 4.95 -43.00 4.32
C GLY A 332 3.80 -42.47 5.16
N ASN A 333 3.50 -41.23 4.99
CA ASN A 333 2.38 -40.61 5.65
C ASN A 333 1.72 -39.59 4.72
N PHE A 334 0.44 -39.42 4.89
CA PHE A 334 -0.30 -38.25 4.43
C PHE A 334 -0.68 -37.40 5.64
N ASP A 335 -0.71 -36.10 5.44
CA ASP A 335 -1.08 -35.10 6.45
C ASP A 335 -1.93 -34.03 5.77
N VAL A 336 -3.12 -33.78 6.28
CA VAL A 336 -3.96 -32.66 5.86
C VAL A 336 -4.18 -31.77 7.07
N GLN A 337 -3.72 -30.56 6.98
CA GLN A 337 -3.76 -29.58 8.06
C GLN A 337 -4.52 -28.34 7.60
N ARG A 338 -5.46 -27.88 8.41
CA ARG A 338 -6.16 -26.63 8.21
C ARG A 338 -5.85 -25.69 9.38
N ASP A 339 -5.38 -24.52 9.06
CA ASP A 339 -5.14 -23.42 9.99
C ASP A 339 -6.48 -22.68 10.24
N GLY A 340 -6.88 -22.54 11.48
CA GLY A 340 -8.16 -21.89 11.83
C GLY A 340 -8.11 -20.38 11.76
N ASP A 341 -6.95 -19.77 12.03
CA ASP A 341 -6.77 -18.32 12.02
C ASP A 341 -6.80 -17.77 10.59
N THR A 342 -6.05 -18.39 9.68
CA THR A 342 -5.93 -17.95 8.28
C THR A 342 -6.89 -18.68 7.34
N GLY A 343 -7.41 -19.84 7.72
CA GLY A 343 -8.17 -20.73 6.84
C GLY A 343 -7.32 -21.50 5.82
N SER A 344 -6.00 -21.32 5.82
CA SER A 344 -5.06 -22.00 4.93
C SER A 344 -5.09 -23.51 5.14
N THR A 345 -5.05 -24.27 4.06
CA THR A 345 -5.04 -25.74 4.11
C THR A 345 -3.78 -26.27 3.44
N THR A 346 -3.10 -27.23 4.08
CA THR A 346 -1.93 -27.90 3.51
C THR A 346 -2.16 -29.40 3.49
N ALA A 347 -1.96 -30.02 2.34
CA ALA A 347 -1.94 -31.47 2.18
C ALA A 347 -0.52 -31.93 1.86
N THR A 348 0.01 -32.89 2.60
CA THR A 348 1.37 -33.41 2.42
C THR A 348 1.32 -34.91 2.28
N LEU A 349 2.04 -35.45 1.31
CA LEU A 349 2.26 -36.86 1.10
C LEU A 349 3.78 -37.15 1.15
N THR A 350 4.21 -38.03 2.04
CA THR A 350 5.60 -38.49 2.07
C THR A 350 5.68 -39.97 1.82
N GLY A 351 6.70 -40.41 1.08
CA GLY A 351 7.01 -41.80 0.86
C GLY A 351 8.50 -42.07 1.06
N ARG A 352 8.83 -43.17 1.73
CA ARG A 352 10.21 -43.55 2.02
C ARG A 352 10.42 -45.06 1.82
N VAL A 353 11.62 -45.40 1.38
CA VAL A 353 12.13 -46.76 1.36
C VAL A 353 13.35 -46.82 2.27
N ALA A 354 13.36 -47.76 3.18
CA ALA A 354 14.47 -47.94 4.09
C ALA A 354 14.99 -49.38 4.03
N TRP A 355 16.24 -49.55 4.39
CA TRP A 355 16.93 -50.85 4.51
C TRP A 355 17.51 -50.92 5.90
N GLU A 356 17.23 -52.02 6.60
CA GLU A 356 17.74 -52.31 7.96
C GLU A 356 18.65 -53.53 7.93
N GLN A 357 19.75 -53.45 8.65
CA GLN A 357 20.73 -54.53 8.78
C GLN A 357 21.22 -54.64 10.22
N MET A 358 21.26 -55.85 10.74
CA MET A 358 21.96 -56.15 12.00
C MET A 358 23.46 -56.14 11.76
N ILE A 359 24.18 -55.29 12.47
CA ILE A 359 25.64 -55.19 12.42
C ILE A 359 26.26 -56.07 13.50
N SER A 360 25.58 -56.19 14.63
CA SER A 360 25.91 -57.11 15.73
C SER A 360 24.61 -57.45 16.47
N ASP A 361 24.68 -58.38 17.42
CA ASP A 361 23.54 -58.74 18.27
C ASP A 361 22.97 -57.57 19.05
N ASP A 362 23.79 -56.53 19.27
CA ASP A 362 23.41 -55.33 20.02
C ASP A 362 23.18 -54.06 19.16
N THR A 363 23.37 -54.13 17.83
CA THR A 363 23.34 -52.94 16.98
C THR A 363 22.68 -53.23 15.64
N MET A 364 21.66 -52.43 15.32
CA MET A 364 21.02 -52.37 14.02
C MET A 364 21.29 -51.02 13.37
N LEU A 365 21.60 -51.00 12.09
CA LEU A 365 21.70 -49.81 11.27
C LEU A 365 20.61 -49.83 10.21
N GLY A 366 20.10 -48.64 9.90
CA GLY A 366 19.19 -48.40 8.79
C GLY A 366 19.59 -47.19 8.00
N TYR A 367 19.27 -47.21 6.72
CA TYR A 367 19.37 -46.04 5.83
C TYR A 367 18.12 -45.95 4.98
N PHE A 368 17.78 -44.71 4.55
CA PHE A 368 16.56 -44.47 3.81
C PHE A 368 16.74 -43.39 2.75
N VAL A 369 15.88 -43.49 1.75
CA VAL A 369 15.61 -42.41 0.77
C VAL A 369 14.12 -42.21 0.66
N GLY A 370 13.69 -41.00 0.36
CA GLY A 370 12.28 -40.67 0.25
C GLY A 370 11.99 -39.40 -0.50
N GLY A 371 10.71 -39.18 -0.73
CA GLY A 371 10.17 -37.98 -1.35
C GLY A 371 9.00 -37.41 -0.56
N GLU A 372 8.74 -36.16 -0.79
CA GLU A 372 7.61 -35.40 -0.24
C GLU A 372 6.94 -34.60 -1.35
N LEU A 373 5.63 -34.64 -1.38
CA LEU A 373 4.77 -33.79 -2.18
C LEU A 373 3.88 -33.01 -1.21
N ALA A 374 3.83 -31.70 -1.34
CA ALA A 374 2.91 -30.88 -0.56
C ALA A 374 2.19 -29.89 -1.46
N ASP A 375 0.93 -29.66 -1.14
CA ASP A 375 0.05 -28.70 -1.76
C ASP A 375 -0.62 -27.88 -0.67
N SER A 376 -0.45 -26.56 -0.72
CA SER A 376 -0.98 -25.62 0.27
C SER A 376 -1.84 -24.59 -0.41
N ASN A 377 -3.04 -24.39 0.08
CA ASN A 377 -3.85 -23.23 -0.23
C ASN A 377 -3.56 -22.13 0.80
N ILE A 378 -3.16 -20.96 0.31
CA ILE A 378 -2.85 -19.78 1.12
C ILE A 378 -4.11 -18.96 1.24
N SER A 379 -4.44 -18.52 2.45
CA SER A 379 -5.57 -17.64 2.74
C SER A 379 -5.18 -16.65 3.84
N GLY A 380 -5.78 -15.47 3.84
CA GLY A 380 -5.49 -14.41 4.81
C GLY A 380 -5.22 -13.08 4.11
N ALA A 381 -4.11 -12.43 4.43
CA ALA A 381 -3.70 -11.19 3.78
C ALA A 381 -3.38 -11.38 2.28
N PHE A 382 -2.92 -12.55 1.91
CA PHE A 382 -2.77 -13.01 0.53
C PHE A 382 -3.60 -14.26 0.31
N GLU A 383 -4.13 -14.43 -0.89
CA GLU A 383 -4.75 -15.65 -1.37
C GLU A 383 -3.90 -16.30 -2.45
N GLY A 384 -3.85 -17.64 -2.48
CA GLY A 384 -3.05 -18.31 -3.50
C GLY A 384 -2.74 -19.76 -3.20
N SER A 385 -1.67 -20.28 -3.78
CA SER A 385 -1.25 -21.67 -3.62
C SER A 385 0.27 -21.81 -3.56
N GLN A 386 0.70 -22.85 -2.89
CA GLN A 386 2.10 -23.25 -2.88
C GLN A 386 2.21 -24.76 -3.06
N THR A 387 2.99 -25.17 -4.04
CA THR A 387 3.32 -26.59 -4.23
C THR A 387 4.77 -26.84 -3.92
N ARG A 388 5.06 -28.01 -3.28
CA ARG A 388 6.43 -28.41 -2.96
C ARG A 388 6.68 -29.87 -3.38
N VAL A 389 7.85 -30.07 -3.98
CA VAL A 389 8.42 -31.38 -4.25
C VAL A 389 9.77 -31.46 -3.58
N ALA A 390 9.97 -32.43 -2.69
CA ALA A 390 11.24 -32.59 -1.97
C ALA A 390 11.74 -34.03 -1.98
N ALA A 391 13.05 -34.17 -1.89
CA ALA A 391 13.73 -35.43 -1.71
C ALA A 391 14.52 -35.43 -0.39
N THR A 392 14.57 -36.58 0.28
CA THR A 392 15.29 -36.75 1.54
C THR A 392 16.07 -38.03 1.54
N ALA A 393 17.23 -38.04 2.21
CA ALA A 393 18.01 -39.23 2.47
C ALA A 393 18.58 -39.15 3.88
N GLY A 394 18.77 -40.31 4.51
CA GLY A 394 19.29 -40.34 5.87
C GLY A 394 19.65 -41.74 6.35
N GLY A 395 20.09 -41.80 7.59
CA GLY A 395 20.39 -43.03 8.29
C GLY A 395 19.93 -42.97 9.74
N TYR A 396 19.78 -44.13 10.31
CA TYR A 396 19.45 -44.31 11.72
C TYR A 396 20.12 -45.51 12.29
N ALA A 397 20.27 -45.54 13.61
CA ALA A 397 20.84 -46.66 14.32
C ALA A 397 20.02 -46.94 15.59
N VAL A 398 19.96 -48.20 15.96
CA VAL A 398 19.44 -48.64 17.25
C VAL A 398 20.51 -49.52 17.92
N ARG A 399 20.77 -49.24 19.19
CA ARG A 399 21.76 -50.02 19.98
C ARG A 399 21.19 -50.36 21.34
N ALA A 400 21.33 -51.63 21.73
CA ALA A 400 21.14 -52.07 23.10
C ALA A 400 22.37 -51.71 23.94
N LEU A 401 22.20 -50.86 24.94
CA LEU A 401 23.25 -50.49 25.91
C LEU A 401 23.31 -51.49 27.06
N SER A 402 22.16 -52.12 27.37
CA SER A 402 22.02 -53.27 28.28
C SER A 402 20.81 -54.10 27.86
N GLU A 403 20.44 -55.11 28.63
CA GLU A 403 19.23 -55.90 28.39
C GLU A 403 17.93 -55.08 28.47
N THR A 404 17.94 -53.96 29.21
CA THR A 404 16.77 -53.15 29.49
C THR A 404 16.89 -51.68 29.02
N LEU A 405 18.04 -51.30 28.46
CA LEU A 405 18.29 -49.90 28.05
C LEU A 405 18.74 -49.85 26.58
N PHE A 406 18.05 -49.07 25.80
CA PHE A 406 18.24 -48.89 24.36
C PHE A 406 18.47 -47.43 24.00
N ALA A 407 19.39 -47.20 23.07
CA ALA A 407 19.61 -45.91 22.45
C ALA A 407 19.31 -46.00 20.95
N ASP A 408 18.64 -45.00 20.42
CA ASP A 408 18.44 -44.85 19.00
C ASP A 408 18.72 -43.41 18.54
N GLY A 409 19.04 -43.26 17.26
CA GLY A 409 19.27 -41.94 16.69
C GLY A 409 19.17 -41.95 15.19
N PHE A 410 18.95 -40.75 14.62
CA PHE A 410 18.87 -40.54 13.18
C PHE A 410 19.58 -39.27 12.76
N ILE A 411 19.94 -39.23 11.48
CA ILE A 411 20.39 -38.06 10.76
C ILE A 411 19.79 -38.07 9.36
N SER A 412 19.33 -36.92 8.85
CA SER A 412 18.89 -36.82 7.47
C SER A 412 19.18 -35.44 6.85
N ILE A 413 19.28 -35.44 5.53
CA ILE A 413 19.37 -34.26 4.70
C ILE A 413 18.28 -34.30 3.63
N GLY A 414 17.84 -33.16 3.19
CA GLY A 414 16.82 -33.03 2.15
C GLY A 414 16.98 -31.77 1.34
N ALA A 415 16.36 -31.78 0.18
CA ALA A 415 16.22 -30.57 -0.68
C ALA A 415 14.82 -30.57 -1.29
N GLY A 416 14.23 -29.40 -1.36
CA GLY A 416 12.91 -29.17 -1.91
C GLY A 416 12.88 -28.02 -2.91
N ARG A 417 12.00 -28.13 -3.90
CA ARG A 417 11.62 -27.05 -4.81
C ARG A 417 10.19 -26.64 -4.51
N ASN A 418 9.98 -25.35 -4.38
CA ASN A 418 8.72 -24.73 -4.05
C ASN A 418 8.30 -23.85 -5.22
N ASN A 419 7.03 -23.94 -5.63
CA ASN A 419 6.40 -22.99 -6.52
C ASN A 419 5.31 -22.28 -5.70
N LEU A 420 5.36 -20.98 -5.67
CA LEU A 420 4.50 -20.12 -4.88
C LEU A 420 3.80 -19.12 -5.81
N GLU A 421 2.49 -19.06 -5.73
CA GLU A 421 1.65 -18.08 -6.40
C GLU A 421 0.71 -17.49 -5.35
N MET A 422 0.72 -16.18 -5.20
CA MET A 422 -0.15 -15.49 -4.24
C MET A 422 -0.47 -14.07 -4.69
N ALA A 423 -1.64 -13.59 -4.32
CA ALA A 423 -2.08 -12.23 -4.63
C ALA A 423 -2.93 -11.66 -3.48
N ASP A 424 -2.86 -10.34 -3.33
CA ASP A 424 -3.86 -9.55 -2.64
C ASP A 424 -4.62 -8.64 -3.66
N ASP A 425 -5.35 -7.64 -3.18
CA ASP A 425 -6.11 -6.72 -4.05
C ASP A 425 -5.22 -5.86 -4.97
N VAL A 426 -3.92 -5.74 -4.70
CA VAL A 426 -2.99 -4.83 -5.37
C VAL A 426 -1.83 -5.56 -6.02
N LEU A 427 -1.23 -6.56 -5.34
CA LEU A 427 0.01 -7.21 -5.71
C LEU A 427 -0.21 -8.70 -5.96
N ALA A 428 0.14 -9.17 -7.15
CA ALA A 428 0.25 -10.58 -7.47
C ALA A 428 1.72 -10.98 -7.55
N LEU A 429 2.09 -12.11 -6.94
CA LEU A 429 3.47 -12.59 -6.83
C LEU A 429 3.57 -14.04 -7.30
N GLU A 430 4.59 -14.31 -8.10
CA GLU A 430 4.99 -15.65 -8.51
C GLU A 430 6.45 -15.89 -8.14
N SER A 431 6.76 -17.08 -7.62
CA SER A 431 8.13 -17.45 -7.25
C SER A 431 8.39 -18.95 -7.40
N THR A 432 9.60 -19.28 -7.77
CA THR A 432 10.14 -20.63 -7.67
C THR A 432 11.44 -20.59 -6.89
N TYR A 433 11.49 -21.23 -5.74
CA TYR A 433 12.68 -21.24 -4.89
C TYR A 433 13.00 -22.64 -4.35
N THR A 434 14.22 -22.80 -3.81
CA THR A 434 14.69 -24.06 -3.28
C THR A 434 14.97 -23.98 -1.79
N THR A 435 14.70 -25.07 -1.08
CA THR A 435 15.01 -25.21 0.34
C THR A 435 15.97 -26.38 0.56
N ARG A 436 16.79 -26.29 1.60
CA ARG A 436 17.65 -27.37 2.06
C ARG A 436 17.37 -27.66 3.52
N THR A 437 17.27 -28.93 3.89
CA THR A 437 16.91 -29.31 5.25
C THR A 437 17.94 -30.30 5.79
N ALA A 438 18.30 -30.15 7.05
CA ALA A 438 19.08 -31.13 7.79
C ALA A 438 18.39 -31.39 9.13
N THR A 439 18.34 -32.65 9.54
CA THR A 439 17.76 -33.05 10.82
C THR A 439 18.65 -34.08 11.53
N VAL A 440 18.60 -34.05 12.86
CA VAL A 440 19.25 -34.99 13.74
C VAL A 440 18.38 -35.22 14.97
N GLY A 441 18.39 -36.39 15.51
CA GLY A 441 17.69 -36.69 16.74
C GLY A 441 18.07 -38.05 17.32
N GLY A 442 17.55 -38.33 18.51
CA GLY A 442 17.76 -39.62 19.15
C GLY A 442 16.92 -39.76 20.42
N ALA A 443 16.86 -40.96 20.91
CA ALA A 443 16.18 -41.28 22.15
C ALA A 443 16.96 -42.31 22.99
N LEU A 444 16.75 -42.19 24.28
CA LEU A 444 17.17 -43.19 25.24
C LEU A 444 15.89 -43.77 25.86
N THR A 445 15.73 -45.10 25.79
CA THR A 445 14.51 -45.79 26.23
C THR A 445 14.85 -46.97 27.12
N GLY A 446 14.23 -47.03 28.27
CA GLY A 446 14.26 -48.17 29.16
C GLY A 446 13.05 -49.09 28.93
N VAL A 447 13.21 -50.37 29.21
CA VAL A 447 12.13 -51.39 29.25
C VAL A 447 12.33 -52.22 30.50
N TYR A 448 11.52 -52.01 31.52
CA TYR A 448 11.64 -52.65 32.83
C TYR A 448 10.35 -53.39 33.16
N ALA A 449 10.37 -54.71 33.07
CA ALA A 449 9.23 -55.57 33.36
C ALA A 449 9.12 -55.86 34.86
N TYR A 450 7.91 -55.66 35.40
CA TYR A 450 7.52 -56.03 36.76
C TYR A 450 6.31 -56.98 36.71
N GLU A 451 6.00 -57.65 37.78
CA GLU A 451 4.94 -58.68 37.83
C GLU A 451 3.58 -58.25 37.28
N ARG A 452 3.21 -56.98 37.40
CA ARG A 452 1.89 -56.45 37.02
C ARG A 452 1.90 -55.32 36.03
N TYR A 453 3.05 -54.76 35.73
CA TYR A 453 3.20 -53.63 34.80
C TYR A 453 4.62 -53.61 34.20
N GLU A 454 4.75 -52.93 33.12
CA GLU A 454 6.02 -52.61 32.49
C GLU A 454 6.23 -51.10 32.51
N LEU A 455 7.44 -50.64 32.88
CA LEU A 455 7.82 -49.24 32.86
C LEU A 455 8.74 -48.99 31.65
N ARG A 456 8.33 -48.08 30.78
CA ARG A 456 9.04 -47.68 29.55
C ARG A 456 9.37 -46.17 29.57
N PRO A 457 10.40 -45.73 30.32
CA PRO A 457 10.82 -44.34 30.28
C PRO A 457 11.52 -44.03 28.96
N GLU A 458 11.16 -42.92 28.33
CA GLU A 458 11.78 -42.41 27.11
C GLU A 458 12.21 -40.96 27.30
N LEU A 459 13.47 -40.65 26.98
CA LEU A 459 13.98 -39.31 26.82
C LEU A 459 14.40 -39.14 25.35
N ALA A 460 13.71 -38.26 24.61
CA ALA A 460 13.95 -38.04 23.19
C ALA A 460 14.29 -36.60 22.90
N PHE A 461 15.20 -36.37 21.98
CA PHE A 461 15.51 -35.06 21.44
C PHE A 461 15.50 -35.09 19.91
N SER A 462 15.20 -33.95 19.28
CA SER A 462 15.43 -33.76 17.85
C SER A 462 15.71 -32.29 17.56
N TYR A 463 16.51 -32.07 16.51
CA TYR A 463 16.83 -30.78 15.98
C TYR A 463 16.77 -30.83 14.46
N GLY A 464 16.19 -29.79 13.87
CA GLY A 464 16.18 -29.62 12.43
C GLY A 464 16.38 -28.17 12.05
N LYS A 465 16.94 -27.97 10.87
CA LYS A 465 17.12 -26.67 10.26
C LYS A 465 16.81 -26.73 8.76
N THR A 466 16.01 -25.78 8.29
CA THR A 466 15.73 -25.54 6.87
C THR A 466 16.30 -24.19 6.49
N TRP A 467 17.16 -24.17 5.48
CA TRP A 467 17.69 -22.95 4.86
C TRP A 467 16.83 -22.63 3.63
N ILE A 468 16.35 -21.42 3.57
CA ILE A 468 15.53 -20.88 2.47
C ILE A 468 16.40 -19.92 1.65
N GLY A 469 17.01 -18.90 2.31
CA GLY A 469 17.84 -17.88 1.68
C GLY A 469 17.02 -16.83 0.93
N ASP A 470 17.64 -16.28 -0.10
CA ASP A 470 17.00 -15.27 -0.96
C ASP A 470 15.96 -15.91 -1.88
N VAL A 471 14.76 -15.36 -1.87
CA VAL A 471 13.64 -15.76 -2.73
C VAL A 471 13.34 -14.62 -3.70
N GLY A 472 13.51 -14.89 -5.00
CA GLY A 472 13.16 -13.96 -6.08
C GLY A 472 11.70 -14.11 -6.47
N PHE A 473 11.07 -13.01 -6.85
CA PHE A 473 9.67 -12.96 -7.29
C PHE A 473 9.54 -12.18 -8.60
N THR A 474 8.56 -12.60 -9.39
CA THR A 474 7.92 -11.74 -10.38
C THR A 474 6.66 -11.18 -9.74
N GLY A 475 6.57 -9.86 -9.65
CA GLY A 475 5.43 -9.15 -9.06
C GLY A 475 4.69 -8.31 -10.08
N VAL A 476 3.36 -8.26 -9.96
CA VAL A 476 2.50 -7.37 -10.76
C VAL A 476 1.66 -6.54 -9.81
N ALA A 477 1.83 -5.22 -9.85
CA ALA A 477 1.00 -4.27 -9.12
C ALA A 477 0.75 -3.03 -9.97
N TYR A 478 -0.43 -2.42 -9.87
CA TYR A 478 -0.80 -1.21 -10.60
C TYR A 478 -0.67 -1.33 -12.14
N GLY A 479 -0.75 -2.56 -12.68
CA GLY A 479 -0.53 -2.80 -14.13
C GLY A 479 0.94 -2.82 -14.56
N LEU A 480 1.88 -2.66 -13.63
CA LEU A 480 3.33 -2.74 -13.84
C LEU A 480 3.85 -4.11 -13.40
N THR A 481 4.83 -4.64 -14.13
CA THR A 481 5.50 -5.90 -13.78
C THR A 481 6.94 -5.61 -13.36
N ASP A 482 7.37 -6.25 -12.27
CA ASP A 482 8.75 -6.25 -11.81
C ASP A 482 9.21 -7.71 -11.57
N ASP A 483 10.28 -8.11 -12.21
CA ASP A 483 10.88 -9.46 -12.12
C ASP A 483 12.16 -9.49 -11.26
N ALA A 484 12.51 -8.37 -10.65
CA ALA A 484 13.69 -8.20 -9.80
C ALA A 484 13.39 -8.17 -8.30
N LEU A 485 12.13 -8.35 -7.90
CA LEU A 485 11.74 -8.37 -6.50
C LEU A 485 12.43 -9.53 -5.77
N SER A 486 12.96 -9.29 -4.59
CA SER A 486 13.62 -10.31 -3.80
C SER A 486 13.50 -10.07 -2.29
N LEU A 487 13.52 -11.16 -1.54
CA LEU A 487 13.38 -11.17 -0.09
C LEU A 487 14.30 -12.23 0.52
N ASP A 488 15.12 -11.88 1.50
CA ASP A 488 15.83 -12.87 2.32
C ASP A 488 14.86 -13.50 3.34
N ALA A 489 14.38 -14.70 3.02
CA ALA A 489 13.53 -15.49 3.91
C ALA A 489 14.32 -16.18 5.02
N GLY A 490 15.64 -16.19 4.96
CA GLY A 490 16.53 -16.67 6.00
C GLY A 490 16.47 -18.18 6.21
N ASN A 491 16.22 -18.60 7.44
CA ASN A 491 16.16 -20.02 7.81
C ASN A 491 15.18 -20.26 8.96
N VAL A 492 14.71 -21.50 9.06
CA VAL A 492 13.87 -21.99 10.15
C VAL A 492 14.59 -23.11 10.88
N SER A 493 14.55 -23.11 12.21
CA SER A 493 15.04 -24.24 13.00
C SER A 493 14.08 -24.62 14.12
N ILE A 494 14.00 -25.92 14.40
CA ILE A 494 13.14 -26.49 15.43
C ILE A 494 13.98 -27.43 16.28
N ALA A 495 13.89 -27.27 17.59
CA ALA A 495 14.49 -28.17 18.57
C ALA A 495 13.38 -28.70 19.50
N ASN A 496 13.30 -30.00 19.66
CA ASN A 496 12.33 -30.65 20.54
C ASN A 496 13.07 -31.50 21.59
N LEU A 497 12.58 -31.44 22.82
CA LEU A 497 12.97 -32.32 23.91
C LEU A 497 11.70 -32.91 24.52
N THR A 498 11.62 -34.24 24.66
CA THR A 498 10.46 -34.92 25.21
C THR A 498 10.91 -35.92 26.26
N LEU A 499 10.29 -35.87 27.44
CA LEU A 499 10.40 -36.91 28.47
C LEU A 499 9.04 -37.58 28.59
N ARG A 500 8.99 -38.92 28.44
CA ARG A 500 7.76 -39.71 28.40
C ARG A 500 7.96 -41.03 29.18
N PRO A 501 7.80 -41.04 30.50
CA PRO A 501 7.74 -42.29 31.27
C PRO A 501 6.37 -42.97 31.06
N GLU A 502 6.35 -44.08 30.32
CA GLU A 502 5.13 -44.83 30.06
C GLU A 502 5.04 -46.03 30.99
N ILE A 503 3.87 -46.30 31.51
CA ILE A 503 3.53 -47.47 32.30
C ILE A 503 2.49 -48.27 31.52
N VAL A 504 2.72 -49.54 31.32
CA VAL A 504 1.84 -50.45 30.59
C VAL A 504 1.38 -51.55 31.55
N TRP A 505 0.08 -51.80 31.63
CA TRP A 505 -0.54 -52.84 32.39
C TRP A 505 -1.21 -53.87 31.48
N ALA A 506 -0.93 -55.14 31.67
CA ALA A 506 -1.72 -56.21 31.07
C ALA A 506 -3.08 -56.29 31.78
N LEU A 507 -4.16 -56.33 31.01
CA LEU A 507 -5.52 -56.52 31.53
C LEU A 507 -5.84 -58.03 31.48
N ASP A 508 -6.50 -58.55 32.54
CA ASP A 508 -6.85 -59.98 32.60
C ASP A 508 -7.82 -60.34 31.45
N ALA A 509 -7.55 -61.46 30.77
CA ALA A 509 -8.28 -61.93 29.59
C ALA A 509 -9.78 -62.16 29.79
N GLU A 510 -10.27 -62.29 31.04
CA GLU A 510 -11.70 -62.42 31.36
C GLU A 510 -12.50 -61.13 31.11
N THR A 511 -11.84 -59.95 31.01
CA THR A 511 -12.49 -58.64 30.87
C THR A 511 -12.83 -58.28 29.43
N VAL A 512 -12.12 -58.86 28.44
CA VAL A 512 -12.33 -58.62 27.00
C VAL A 512 -12.25 -59.96 26.28
N ALA A 513 -13.40 -60.56 25.92
CA ALA A 513 -13.51 -61.89 25.36
C ALA A 513 -12.52 -62.13 24.21
N GLY A 514 -11.58 -63.03 24.45
CA GLY A 514 -10.65 -63.58 23.42
C GLY A 514 -9.51 -62.67 22.98
N SER A 515 -9.07 -61.72 23.80
CA SER A 515 -7.97 -60.81 23.41
C SER A 515 -7.02 -60.49 24.58
N ASN A 516 -5.73 -60.35 24.28
CA ASN A 516 -4.73 -59.82 25.20
C ASN A 516 -4.84 -58.26 25.15
N ALA A 517 -5.48 -57.69 26.15
CA ALA A 517 -5.64 -56.25 26.23
C ALA A 517 -4.60 -55.61 27.16
N GLN A 518 -4.12 -54.48 26.82
CA GLN A 518 -3.17 -53.66 27.61
C GLN A 518 -3.65 -52.23 27.72
N LEU A 519 -3.50 -51.64 28.90
CA LEU A 519 -3.74 -50.23 29.18
C LEU A 519 -2.39 -49.56 29.39
N SER A 520 -2.16 -48.42 28.72
CA SER A 520 -0.97 -47.61 28.93
C SER A 520 -1.30 -46.20 29.41
N PHE A 521 -0.41 -45.66 30.24
CA PHE A 521 -0.45 -44.26 30.68
C PHE A 521 0.96 -43.69 30.64
N ALA A 522 1.10 -42.55 29.96
CA ALA A 522 2.37 -41.86 29.83
C ALA A 522 2.22 -40.37 30.12
N PRO A 523 2.66 -39.88 31.29
CA PRO A 523 2.88 -38.44 31.45
C PRO A 523 3.95 -37.96 30.49
N ARG A 524 3.81 -36.76 29.96
CA ARG A 524 4.69 -36.17 28.97
C ARG A 524 5.16 -34.80 29.39
N PHE A 525 6.45 -34.53 29.23
CA PHE A 525 7.04 -33.20 29.32
C PHE A 525 7.66 -32.86 27.97
N ILE A 526 7.25 -31.74 27.38
CA ILE A 526 7.64 -31.34 26.03
C ILE A 526 8.18 -29.95 26.08
N CYS A 527 9.40 -29.73 25.56
CA CYS A 527 9.94 -28.41 25.28
C CYS A 527 10.22 -28.32 23.79
N GLN A 528 9.67 -27.27 23.15
CA GLN A 528 9.88 -26.95 21.75
C GLN A 528 10.45 -25.54 21.64
N ARG A 529 11.51 -25.39 20.87
CA ARG A 529 12.09 -24.11 20.47
C ARG A 529 12.04 -23.99 18.96
N THR A 530 11.35 -22.96 18.48
CA THR A 530 11.27 -22.64 17.06
C THR A 530 11.96 -21.30 16.83
N THR A 531 12.85 -21.23 15.86
CA THR A 531 13.54 -20.01 15.45
C THR A 531 13.26 -19.78 13.97
N THR A 532 12.67 -18.62 13.69
CA THR A 532 12.48 -18.03 12.36
C THR A 532 13.17 -16.66 12.35
N ALA A 533 12.52 -15.58 12.00
CA ALA A 533 12.96 -14.21 12.29
C ALA A 533 13.03 -13.92 13.80
N THR A 534 12.16 -14.57 14.57
CA THR A 534 12.12 -14.53 16.03
C THR A 534 12.32 -15.93 16.62
N THR A 535 12.65 -15.98 17.91
CA THR A 535 12.79 -17.25 18.62
C THR A 535 11.65 -17.38 19.63
N THR A 536 10.87 -18.45 19.52
CA THR A 536 9.87 -18.84 20.50
C THR A 536 10.31 -20.13 21.20
N GLN A 537 10.15 -20.18 22.52
CA GLN A 537 10.43 -21.37 23.31
C GLN A 537 9.23 -21.65 24.20
N ASN A 538 8.61 -22.79 24.01
CA ASN A 538 7.45 -23.23 24.72
C ASN A 538 7.73 -24.59 25.37
N CYS A 539 7.57 -24.68 26.69
CA CYS A 539 7.60 -25.93 27.43
C CYS A 539 6.21 -26.19 28.02
N GLY A 540 5.89 -27.46 28.18
CA GLY A 540 4.60 -27.85 28.72
C GLY A 540 4.58 -29.28 29.19
N ALA A 541 3.41 -29.70 29.67
CA ALA A 541 3.16 -31.03 30.15
C ALA A 541 1.86 -31.58 29.57
N GLY A 542 1.75 -32.86 29.50
CA GLY A 542 0.57 -33.57 29.05
C GLY A 542 0.52 -34.99 29.53
N ALA A 543 -0.42 -35.74 29.01
CA ALA A 543 -0.58 -37.16 29.29
C ALA A 543 -1.11 -37.88 28.04
N GLU A 544 -0.71 -39.14 27.94
CA GLU A 544 -1.19 -40.08 26.94
C GLU A 544 -1.85 -41.25 27.67
N ILE A 545 -3.02 -41.67 27.20
CA ILE A 545 -3.70 -42.89 27.65
C ILE A 545 -3.94 -43.75 26.42
N GLY A 546 -3.47 -44.97 26.45
CA GLY A 546 -3.58 -45.93 25.36
C GLY A 546 -4.30 -47.20 25.79
N LEU A 547 -5.11 -47.75 24.90
CA LEU A 547 -5.69 -49.10 25.01
C LEU A 547 -5.30 -49.86 23.77
N SER A 548 -4.64 -50.98 23.94
CA SER A 548 -4.30 -51.91 22.86
C SER A 548 -4.91 -53.28 23.14
N SER A 549 -5.27 -53.99 22.07
CA SER A 549 -5.81 -55.33 22.13
C SER A 549 -5.29 -56.16 20.97
N ASN A 550 -4.82 -57.36 21.24
CA ASN A 550 -4.37 -58.32 20.23
C ASN A 550 -5.27 -59.55 20.31
N SER A 551 -5.73 -60.05 19.15
CA SER A 551 -6.45 -61.33 19.08
C SER A 551 -5.58 -62.50 19.55
N GLU A 552 -6.21 -63.56 20.08
CA GLU A 552 -5.48 -64.76 20.56
C GLU A 552 -4.65 -65.44 19.48
N ASP A 553 -5.08 -65.38 18.22
CA ASP A 553 -4.37 -65.91 17.07
C ASP A 553 -3.25 -65.00 16.55
N GLY A 554 -3.12 -63.79 17.12
CA GLY A 554 -2.15 -62.78 16.73
C GLY A 554 -2.38 -62.22 15.33
N LEU A 555 -3.57 -62.43 14.72
CA LEU A 555 -3.88 -61.97 13.37
C LEU A 555 -4.50 -60.56 13.35
N SER A 556 -5.07 -60.10 14.46
CA SER A 556 -5.66 -58.77 14.52
C SER A 556 -5.13 -58.01 15.71
N SER A 557 -4.86 -56.73 15.53
CA SER A 557 -4.58 -55.80 16.62
C SER A 557 -5.35 -54.52 16.46
N ALA A 558 -5.75 -53.94 17.56
CA ALA A 558 -6.35 -52.62 17.63
C ALA A 558 -5.71 -51.79 18.72
N ASN A 559 -5.39 -50.55 18.43
CA ASN A 559 -4.79 -49.63 19.38
C ASN A 559 -5.49 -48.26 19.25
N ILE A 560 -5.92 -47.69 20.38
CA ILE A 560 -6.45 -46.36 20.47
C ILE A 560 -5.68 -45.58 21.55
N ARG A 561 -5.23 -44.38 21.22
CA ARG A 561 -4.52 -43.49 22.15
C ARG A 561 -5.14 -42.12 22.16
N PHE A 562 -5.32 -41.58 23.35
CA PHE A 562 -5.72 -40.23 23.60
C PHE A 562 -4.53 -39.45 24.18
N VAL A 563 -4.17 -38.37 23.53
CA VAL A 563 -3.06 -37.52 23.94
C VAL A 563 -3.59 -36.13 24.21
N MET A 564 -3.26 -35.58 25.36
CA MET A 564 -3.59 -34.20 25.74
C MET A 564 -2.32 -33.53 26.25
N ASP A 565 -1.88 -32.49 25.57
CA ASP A 565 -0.71 -31.71 25.93
C ASP A 565 -1.07 -30.23 26.02
N ARG A 566 -0.44 -29.53 26.96
CA ARG A 566 -0.42 -28.08 27.00
C ARG A 566 1.03 -27.61 26.90
N VAL A 567 1.36 -26.93 25.80
CA VAL A 567 2.72 -26.45 25.51
C VAL A 567 2.66 -24.94 25.30
N GLY A 568 3.19 -24.17 26.25
CA GLY A 568 2.99 -22.74 26.30
C GLY A 568 1.52 -22.39 26.51
N ASN A 569 0.95 -21.60 25.60
CA ASN A 569 -0.48 -21.24 25.59
C ASN A 569 -1.33 -22.18 24.73
N SER A 570 -0.71 -23.11 23.99
CA SER A 570 -1.37 -24.01 23.06
C SER A 570 -1.85 -25.28 23.76
N ASN A 571 -3.14 -25.60 23.62
CA ASN A 571 -3.73 -26.86 24.02
C ASN A 571 -3.80 -27.79 22.81
N ARG A 572 -3.28 -29.01 22.96
CA ARG A 572 -3.27 -30.02 21.90
C ARG A 572 -4.02 -31.26 22.37
N SER A 573 -4.98 -31.68 21.58
CA SER A 573 -5.72 -32.93 21.82
C SER A 573 -5.61 -33.79 20.58
N ASN A 574 -5.22 -35.04 20.78
CA ASN A 574 -4.94 -35.95 19.68
C ASN A 574 -5.56 -37.31 19.99
N VAL A 575 -6.22 -37.91 19.00
CA VAL A 575 -6.71 -39.27 19.03
C VAL A 575 -6.04 -40.03 17.91
N VAL A 576 -5.28 -41.06 18.30
CA VAL A 576 -4.64 -41.99 17.37
C VAL A 576 -5.38 -43.31 17.46
N PHE A 577 -5.75 -43.86 16.32
CA PHE A 577 -6.23 -45.24 16.25
C PHE A 577 -5.49 -46.00 15.19
N ASN A 578 -5.19 -47.25 15.49
CA ASN A 578 -4.58 -48.21 14.59
C ASN A 578 -5.41 -49.48 14.62
N VAL A 579 -5.64 -50.05 13.46
CA VAL A 579 -6.24 -51.40 13.32
C VAL A 579 -5.42 -52.17 12.29
N GLU A 580 -4.81 -53.23 12.72
CA GLU A 580 -4.04 -54.14 11.87
C GLU A 580 -4.81 -55.46 11.74
N HIS A 581 -4.87 -55.99 10.52
CA HIS A 581 -5.33 -57.36 10.28
C HIS A 581 -4.36 -58.04 9.33
N ARG A 582 -3.91 -59.26 9.70
CA ARG A 582 -3.01 -60.08 8.92
C ARG A 582 -3.81 -61.19 8.25
N PHE A 583 -3.75 -61.24 6.95
CA PHE A 583 -4.44 -62.25 6.13
C PHE A 583 -3.58 -63.50 5.92
#